data_22cce5f21a1efc8cc62057d23ffd4879
#
_entry.id   22cce5f21a1efc8cc62057d23ffd4879
#
_cell.length_a   1.000
_cell.length_b   1.000
_cell.length_c   1.000
_cell.angle_alpha   90.00
_cell.angle_beta   90.00
_cell.angle_gamma   90.00
#
_symmetry.space_group_name_H-M   'P 1'
#
loop_
_entity.id
_entity.type
_entity.pdbx_description
1 polymer ?
#
loop_
_entity_poly.entity_id
_entity_poly.type
_entity_poly.pdbx_seq_one_letter_code
_entity_poly.pdbx_strand_id
1 'polypeptide(L)'
;MAELAANQPINKMHYTYPMGSPVAEHGALKVNGLQLCDASGEPVQLAGFSTMGWQWCADCYTQESLMNLVSNWHINILRLAMYVEEGGYNRTPNKSREMMCKLVDLCGEMGIYCIIDWHILTPGNPESEVYADAAPFLSYMAKKYAGAPHVIFEICNEPNGEGATWEAISRYANKVIPQIYAPYDSIGAQHPLIICGTPQWDQLVDACLVEGRYQGNELDLIDLPAKDQRLAFDNLMYTFHFYSGSHNEGGPKKGIPDYYNLYKYMYKVLGKLPVFCSEFGLTNADGDGSIDPDRTDKWLLMLSGENAGKQKVSFCNWSYSDKDEQSAALQPFSCKHGKWNNASPSGDYIRRVFNVVNNGAIDSTVLKPTNLYKP
;
A
#
# COMPACT_ATOMS: atom_id res chain seq x y z
N MET A 1 -17.17 13.32 -24.65
CA MET A 1 -16.10 13.94 -23.82
C MET A 1 -14.88 13.03 -23.62
N ALA A 2 -14.95 11.75 -23.91
CA ALA A 2 -13.79 10.84 -23.84
C ALA A 2 -12.77 11.05 -24.99
N GLU A 3 -13.17 11.60 -26.12
CA GLU A 3 -12.28 11.80 -27.28
C GLU A 3 -11.33 13.02 -27.17
N LEU A 4 -11.64 14.01 -26.34
CA LEU A 4 -10.79 15.20 -26.18
C LEU A 4 -9.55 14.97 -25.31
N ALA A 5 -9.51 13.90 -24.51
CA ALA A 5 -8.36 13.57 -23.67
C ALA A 5 -7.29 12.74 -24.41
N ALA A 6 -7.61 12.15 -25.54
CA ALA A 6 -6.74 11.20 -26.25
C ALA A 6 -5.55 11.86 -26.98
N ASN A 7 -5.60 13.16 -27.29
CA ASN A 7 -4.66 13.84 -28.18
C ASN A 7 -3.88 15.02 -27.56
N GLN A 8 -3.91 15.21 -26.26
CA GLN A 8 -3.01 16.21 -25.66
C GLN A 8 -1.60 15.62 -25.53
N PRO A 9 -0.56 16.39 -25.94
CA PRO A 9 0.82 15.93 -25.72
C PRO A 9 1.06 15.74 -24.24
N ILE A 10 1.72 14.62 -23.88
CA ILE A 10 2.12 14.35 -22.51
C ILE A 10 3.26 15.31 -22.19
N ASN A 11 2.97 16.29 -21.37
CA ASN A 11 3.99 17.19 -20.82
C ASN A 11 4.58 16.55 -19.58
N LYS A 12 5.90 16.34 -19.58
CA LYS A 12 6.62 15.90 -18.38
C LYS A 12 6.37 16.92 -17.27
N MET A 13 5.73 16.48 -16.19
CA MET A 13 5.55 17.32 -15.01
C MET A 13 6.90 17.57 -14.35
N HIS A 14 7.22 18.82 -14.11
CA HIS A 14 8.43 19.21 -13.39
C HIS A 14 8.04 19.66 -11.98
N TYR A 15 8.31 18.80 -11.01
CA TYR A 15 8.23 19.18 -9.60
C TYR A 15 9.60 19.64 -9.12
N THR A 16 9.61 20.69 -8.30
CA THR A 16 10.78 21.04 -7.50
C THR A 16 10.53 20.54 -6.09
N TYR A 17 11.15 19.42 -5.75
CA TYR A 17 11.01 18.83 -4.43
C TYR A 17 11.81 19.61 -3.39
N PRO A 18 11.28 19.82 -2.17
CA PRO A 18 12.01 20.46 -1.08
C PRO A 18 13.32 19.73 -0.81
N MET A 19 14.39 20.48 -0.63
CA MET A 19 15.71 19.91 -0.28
C MET A 19 15.62 19.13 1.04
N GLY A 20 16.19 17.92 1.07
CA GLY A 20 16.10 17.01 2.22
C GLY A 20 14.74 16.26 2.32
N SER A 21 13.85 16.45 1.35
CA SER A 21 12.64 15.63 1.31
C SER A 21 12.91 14.23 0.75
N PRO A 22 12.09 13.23 1.11
CA PRO A 22 12.29 11.84 0.67
C PRO A 22 12.45 11.69 -0.84
N VAL A 23 11.64 12.39 -1.64
CA VAL A 23 11.73 12.30 -3.10
C VAL A 23 12.96 13.03 -3.64
N ALA A 24 13.40 14.14 -3.00
CA ALA A 24 14.63 14.82 -3.40
C ALA A 24 15.88 13.98 -3.12
N GLU A 25 15.85 13.16 -2.06
CA GLU A 25 16.96 12.28 -1.67
C GLU A 25 17.00 10.98 -2.48
N HIS A 26 15.85 10.34 -2.69
CA HIS A 26 15.79 9.01 -3.30
C HIS A 26 15.45 9.02 -4.80
N GLY A 27 14.81 10.07 -5.31
CA GLY A 27 14.42 10.16 -6.72
C GLY A 27 13.39 9.11 -7.14
N ALA A 28 13.47 8.66 -8.39
CA ALA A 28 12.58 7.62 -8.91
C ALA A 28 12.96 6.25 -8.35
N LEU A 29 11.98 5.60 -7.72
CA LEU A 29 12.17 4.29 -7.10
C LEU A 29 12.22 3.18 -8.15
N LYS A 30 13.00 2.15 -7.87
CA LYS A 30 13.11 0.96 -8.72
C LYS A 30 13.23 -0.32 -7.89
N VAL A 31 12.72 -1.41 -8.45
CA VAL A 31 12.88 -2.75 -7.88
C VAL A 31 14.20 -3.35 -8.37
N ASN A 32 15.04 -3.77 -7.43
CA ASN A 32 16.27 -4.48 -7.72
C ASN A 32 16.28 -5.82 -6.98
N GLY A 33 16.06 -6.90 -7.70
CA GLY A 33 15.87 -8.23 -7.11
C GLY A 33 14.63 -8.25 -6.20
N LEU A 34 14.85 -8.40 -4.90
CA LEU A 34 13.77 -8.40 -3.90
C LEU A 34 13.54 -7.02 -3.27
N GLN A 35 14.40 -6.04 -3.54
CA GLN A 35 14.48 -4.81 -2.77
C GLN A 35 13.95 -3.61 -3.55
N LEU A 36 13.15 -2.76 -2.89
CA LEU A 36 12.89 -1.41 -3.36
C LEU A 36 14.13 -0.57 -3.14
N CYS A 37 14.59 0.10 -4.20
CA CYS A 37 15.79 0.91 -4.18
C CYS A 37 15.51 2.31 -4.69
N ASP A 38 16.35 3.25 -4.31
CA ASP A 38 16.39 4.60 -4.87
C ASP A 38 17.01 4.65 -6.28
N ALA A 39 17.09 5.84 -6.84
CA ALA A 39 17.70 6.06 -8.16
C ALA A 39 19.17 5.64 -8.24
N SER A 40 19.91 5.67 -7.12
CA SER A 40 21.31 5.23 -7.03
C SER A 40 21.47 3.71 -6.89
N GLY A 41 20.41 3.01 -6.51
CA GLY A 41 20.38 1.56 -6.27
C GLY A 41 20.49 1.17 -4.80
N GLU A 42 20.50 2.13 -3.89
CA GLU A 42 20.52 1.87 -2.46
C GLU A 42 19.13 1.44 -1.95
N PRO A 43 19.04 0.46 -1.03
CA PRO A 43 17.78 0.01 -0.46
C PRO A 43 17.02 1.11 0.27
N VAL A 44 15.74 1.26 -0.06
CA VAL A 44 14.82 2.21 0.58
C VAL A 44 13.71 1.47 1.31
N GLN A 45 13.35 1.97 2.48
CA GLN A 45 12.12 1.61 3.19
C GLN A 45 11.27 2.86 3.37
N LEU A 46 10.05 2.84 2.83
CA LEU A 46 9.07 3.90 3.01
C LEU A 46 8.07 3.50 4.10
N ALA A 47 7.72 4.45 4.97
CA ALA A 47 6.77 4.24 6.04
C ALA A 47 5.82 5.44 6.15
N GLY A 48 4.52 5.17 6.14
CA GLY A 48 3.51 6.21 6.21
C GLY A 48 2.11 5.67 6.43
N PHE A 49 1.12 6.49 6.10
CA PHE A 49 -0.29 6.14 6.25
C PHE A 49 -0.97 5.78 4.93
N SER A 50 -2.05 5.00 5.05
CA SER A 50 -3.14 5.01 4.08
C SER A 50 -4.17 6.06 4.49
N THR A 51 -4.77 6.75 3.53
CA THR A 51 -6.02 7.49 3.79
C THR A 51 -7.14 6.48 4.02
N MET A 52 -8.19 6.89 4.72
CA MET A 52 -9.52 6.33 4.59
C MET A 52 -10.24 6.95 3.38
N GLY A 53 -11.40 6.42 3.01
CA GLY A 53 -12.19 7.00 1.93
C GLY A 53 -12.56 8.48 2.21
N TRP A 54 -12.16 9.37 1.31
CA TRP A 54 -12.41 10.81 1.45
C TRP A 54 -13.88 11.22 1.32
N GLN A 55 -14.76 10.33 0.82
CA GLN A 55 -16.21 10.57 0.87
C GLN A 55 -16.75 10.67 2.30
N TRP A 56 -16.00 10.17 3.29
CA TRP A 56 -16.32 10.27 4.72
C TRP A 56 -15.37 11.18 5.49
N CYS A 57 -14.09 11.19 5.13
CA CYS A 57 -13.01 11.80 5.90
C CYS A 57 -12.30 12.93 5.15
N ALA A 58 -13.00 13.67 4.25
CA ALA A 58 -12.38 14.74 3.45
C ALA A 58 -11.68 15.81 4.29
N ASP A 59 -12.22 16.13 5.48
CA ASP A 59 -11.64 17.11 6.40
C ASP A 59 -10.24 16.69 6.90
N CYS A 60 -9.91 15.39 6.85
CA CYS A 60 -8.58 14.89 7.21
C CYS A 60 -7.53 15.13 6.12
N TYR A 61 -7.92 15.49 4.89
CA TYR A 61 -7.00 15.55 3.75
C TYR A 61 -6.89 16.96 3.17
N THR A 62 -6.54 17.90 4.06
CA THR A 62 -6.23 19.30 3.72
C THR A 62 -4.72 19.49 3.58
N GLN A 63 -4.32 20.61 2.99
CA GLN A 63 -2.90 20.95 2.87
C GLN A 63 -2.24 21.05 4.26
N GLU A 64 -2.89 21.68 5.22
CA GLU A 64 -2.39 21.84 6.59
C GLU A 64 -2.23 20.48 7.29
N SER A 65 -3.20 19.59 7.08
CA SER A 65 -3.14 18.22 7.61
C SER A 65 -1.95 17.45 7.05
N LEU A 66 -1.74 17.49 5.73
CA LEU A 66 -0.63 16.81 5.09
C LEU A 66 0.72 17.40 5.49
N MET A 67 0.81 18.72 5.60
CA MET A 67 2.00 19.39 6.15
C MET A 67 2.32 18.90 7.56
N ASN A 68 1.29 18.73 8.40
CA ASN A 68 1.45 18.19 9.75
C ASN A 68 1.91 16.72 9.74
N LEU A 69 1.38 15.89 8.82
CA LEU A 69 1.83 14.51 8.65
C LEU A 69 3.32 14.43 8.34
N VAL A 70 3.81 15.28 7.45
CA VAL A 70 5.24 15.30 7.09
C VAL A 70 6.09 15.83 8.26
N SER A 71 5.71 16.96 8.86
CA SER A 71 6.55 17.66 9.85
C SER A 71 6.52 17.05 11.25
N ASN A 72 5.37 16.48 11.68
CA ASN A 72 5.17 16.03 13.06
C ASN A 72 4.94 14.52 13.20
N TRP A 73 4.50 13.85 12.12
CA TRP A 73 4.34 12.40 12.09
C TRP A 73 5.46 11.72 11.30
N HIS A 74 6.25 12.52 10.57
CA HIS A 74 7.44 12.07 9.84
C HIS A 74 7.18 10.98 8.80
N ILE A 75 6.03 11.04 8.11
CA ILE A 75 5.76 10.13 7.01
C ILE A 75 6.61 10.49 5.79
N ASN A 76 6.98 9.49 5.00
CA ASN A 76 7.64 9.70 3.70
C ASN A 76 6.83 9.15 2.51
N ILE A 77 5.67 8.54 2.81
CA ILE A 77 4.72 8.04 1.82
C ILE A 77 3.27 8.21 2.33
N LEU A 78 2.33 8.45 1.40
CA LEU A 78 0.90 8.44 1.67
C LEU A 78 0.18 7.58 0.62
N ARG A 79 -0.54 6.55 1.06
CA ARG A 79 -1.40 5.74 0.20
C ARG A 79 -2.76 6.42 0.08
N LEU A 80 -3.20 6.68 -1.14
CA LEU A 80 -4.42 7.38 -1.47
C LEU A 80 -5.51 6.37 -1.82
N ALA A 81 -6.20 5.84 -0.82
CA ALA A 81 -7.24 4.82 -0.94
C ALA A 81 -8.51 5.43 -1.56
N MET A 82 -8.60 5.40 -2.90
CA MET A 82 -9.78 5.88 -3.61
C MET A 82 -10.85 4.80 -3.67
N TYR A 83 -11.80 4.84 -2.75
CA TYR A 83 -12.95 3.96 -2.76
C TYR A 83 -13.73 4.09 -4.06
N VAL A 84 -14.00 2.95 -4.70
CA VAL A 84 -14.76 2.89 -5.95
C VAL A 84 -16.25 2.77 -5.65
N GLU A 85 -16.60 1.86 -4.75
CA GLU A 85 -17.94 1.64 -4.24
C GLU A 85 -18.28 2.60 -3.07
N GLU A 86 -19.37 2.36 -2.37
CA GLU A 86 -19.76 3.05 -1.13
C GLU A 86 -19.84 4.58 -1.25
N GLY A 87 -20.34 5.07 -2.38
CA GLY A 87 -20.44 6.50 -2.65
C GLY A 87 -19.17 7.15 -3.18
N GLY A 88 -18.13 6.37 -3.43
CA GLY A 88 -16.85 6.78 -3.99
C GLY A 88 -16.87 7.08 -5.50
N TYR A 89 -15.88 6.55 -6.22
CA TYR A 89 -15.65 6.87 -7.64
C TYR A 89 -16.88 6.61 -8.52
N ASN A 90 -17.56 5.48 -8.36
CA ASN A 90 -18.74 5.11 -9.16
C ASN A 90 -19.87 6.15 -9.08
N ARG A 91 -20.02 6.83 -7.95
CA ARG A 91 -21.01 7.89 -7.76
C ARG A 91 -20.52 9.26 -8.16
N THR A 92 -19.22 9.53 -7.96
CA THR A 92 -18.65 10.88 -8.11
C THR A 92 -17.31 10.86 -8.85
N PRO A 93 -17.22 10.29 -10.08
CA PRO A 93 -15.94 10.06 -10.75
C PRO A 93 -15.11 11.33 -10.96
N ASN A 94 -15.74 12.46 -11.27
CA ASN A 94 -15.04 13.73 -11.46
C ASN A 94 -14.46 14.25 -10.14
N LYS A 95 -15.27 14.28 -9.06
CA LYS A 95 -14.81 14.73 -7.74
C LYS A 95 -13.71 13.81 -7.19
N SER A 96 -13.85 12.50 -7.38
CA SER A 96 -12.83 11.53 -6.96
C SER A 96 -11.51 11.75 -7.69
N ARG A 97 -11.55 12.00 -9.01
CA ARG A 97 -10.34 12.35 -9.79
C ARG A 97 -9.73 13.68 -9.36
N GLU A 98 -10.55 14.71 -9.14
CA GLU A 98 -10.08 16.02 -8.66
C GLU A 98 -9.39 15.89 -7.30
N MET A 99 -10.00 15.14 -6.36
CA MET A 99 -9.41 14.90 -5.05
C MET A 99 -8.12 14.09 -5.13
N MET A 100 -8.10 13.03 -5.93
CA MET A 100 -6.88 12.27 -6.19
C MET A 100 -5.77 13.17 -6.72
N CYS A 101 -6.04 13.96 -7.76
CA CYS A 101 -5.05 14.89 -8.31
C CYS A 101 -4.56 15.89 -7.26
N LYS A 102 -5.47 16.48 -6.49
CA LYS A 102 -5.09 17.41 -5.40
C LYS A 102 -4.13 16.77 -4.42
N LEU A 103 -4.41 15.53 -3.99
CA LEU A 103 -3.56 14.84 -3.01
C LEU A 103 -2.21 14.44 -3.61
N VAL A 104 -2.17 13.98 -4.85
CA VAL A 104 -0.92 13.68 -5.57
C VAL A 104 -0.07 14.94 -5.71
N ASP A 105 -0.68 16.08 -6.11
CA ASP A 105 0.02 17.36 -6.24
C ASP A 105 0.59 17.82 -4.89
N LEU A 106 -0.18 17.73 -3.80
CA LEU A 106 0.28 18.07 -2.45
C LEU A 106 1.45 17.17 -1.98
N CYS A 107 1.38 15.86 -2.26
CA CYS A 107 2.51 14.96 -1.95
C CYS A 107 3.77 15.37 -2.71
N GLY A 108 3.64 15.74 -4.00
CA GLY A 108 4.74 16.28 -4.79
C GLY A 108 5.32 17.57 -4.24
N GLU A 109 4.47 18.54 -3.86
CA GLU A 109 4.89 19.80 -3.23
C GLU A 109 5.64 19.59 -1.90
N MET A 110 5.24 18.57 -1.14
CA MET A 110 5.89 18.21 0.13
C MET A 110 7.11 17.28 -0.05
N GLY A 111 7.30 16.73 -1.24
CA GLY A 111 8.41 15.83 -1.54
C GLY A 111 8.30 14.46 -0.90
N ILE A 112 7.09 13.96 -0.65
CA ILE A 112 6.82 12.60 -0.20
C ILE A 112 6.26 11.77 -1.35
N TYR A 113 6.42 10.44 -1.28
CA TYR A 113 5.81 9.52 -2.23
C TYR A 113 4.31 9.39 -2.00
N CYS A 114 3.57 9.03 -3.06
CA CYS A 114 2.17 8.67 -2.92
C CYS A 114 1.81 7.43 -3.76
N ILE A 115 0.90 6.63 -3.23
CA ILE A 115 0.32 5.47 -3.93
C ILE A 115 -1.07 5.86 -4.41
N ILE A 116 -1.31 5.78 -5.70
CA ILE A 116 -2.64 5.91 -6.31
C ILE A 116 -3.27 4.52 -6.28
N ASP A 117 -4.25 4.32 -5.39
CA ASP A 117 -4.89 3.03 -5.16
C ASP A 117 -6.32 3.00 -5.71
N TRP A 118 -6.59 2.01 -6.56
CA TRP A 118 -7.96 1.63 -6.97
C TRP A 118 -8.55 0.74 -5.89
N HIS A 119 -9.26 1.37 -4.93
CA HIS A 119 -9.67 0.75 -3.68
C HIS A 119 -11.05 0.12 -3.77
N ILE A 120 -11.11 -1.20 -3.79
CA ILE A 120 -12.35 -2.00 -3.77
C ILE A 120 -12.29 -3.00 -2.63
N LEU A 121 -13.38 -3.08 -1.86
CA LEU A 121 -13.55 -4.09 -0.82
C LEU A 121 -14.26 -5.32 -1.38
N THR A 122 -15.43 -5.14 -2.00
CA THR A 122 -16.26 -6.19 -2.58
C THR A 122 -17.06 -5.67 -3.78
N PRO A 123 -17.22 -6.47 -4.85
CA PRO A 123 -16.56 -7.77 -5.10
C PRO A 123 -15.07 -7.58 -5.43
N GLY A 124 -14.22 -8.40 -4.79
CA GLY A 124 -12.78 -8.27 -4.90
C GLY A 124 -12.16 -8.99 -6.11
N ASN A 125 -12.96 -9.61 -6.98
CA ASN A 125 -12.47 -10.18 -8.23
C ASN A 125 -12.15 -9.08 -9.24
N PRO A 126 -10.89 -8.89 -9.69
CA PRO A 126 -10.51 -7.83 -10.62
C PRO A 126 -11.13 -7.94 -12.02
N GLU A 127 -11.78 -9.03 -12.34
CA GLU A 127 -12.55 -9.21 -13.58
C GLU A 127 -14.03 -8.81 -13.42
N SER A 128 -14.47 -8.41 -12.25
CA SER A 128 -15.83 -7.93 -12.01
C SER A 128 -16.07 -6.53 -12.58
N GLU A 129 -17.34 -6.18 -12.76
CA GLU A 129 -17.76 -4.91 -13.40
C GLU A 129 -17.24 -3.66 -12.65
N VAL A 130 -17.06 -3.74 -11.33
CA VAL A 130 -16.54 -2.62 -10.52
C VAL A 130 -15.11 -2.21 -10.90
N TYR A 131 -14.36 -3.07 -11.59
CA TYR A 131 -13.05 -2.78 -12.13
C TYR A 131 -13.07 -2.24 -13.58
N ALA A 132 -14.23 -2.07 -14.20
CA ALA A 132 -14.32 -1.65 -15.60
C ALA A 132 -13.63 -0.31 -15.87
N ASP A 133 -13.73 0.63 -14.94
CA ASP A 133 -13.13 1.96 -15.03
C ASP A 133 -11.69 2.06 -14.49
N ALA A 134 -11.13 0.98 -13.94
CA ALA A 134 -9.78 0.99 -13.37
C ALA A 134 -8.71 1.36 -14.41
N ALA A 135 -8.70 0.67 -15.56
CA ALA A 135 -7.72 0.94 -16.61
C ALA A 135 -7.84 2.35 -17.20
N PRO A 136 -9.03 2.88 -17.54
CA PRO A 136 -9.20 4.29 -17.95
C PRO A 136 -8.71 5.28 -16.89
N PHE A 137 -9.05 5.07 -15.62
CA PHE A 137 -8.64 5.95 -14.53
C PHE A 137 -7.12 5.94 -14.33
N LEU A 138 -6.51 4.76 -14.19
CA LEU A 138 -5.07 4.62 -13.97
C LEU A 138 -4.27 5.15 -15.16
N SER A 139 -4.74 4.93 -16.41
CA SER A 139 -4.14 5.53 -17.61
C SER A 139 -4.24 7.05 -17.61
N TYR A 140 -5.37 7.62 -17.16
CA TYR A 140 -5.52 9.07 -17.01
C TYR A 140 -4.49 9.63 -16.00
N MET A 141 -4.36 9.00 -14.84
CA MET A 141 -3.38 9.42 -13.82
C MET A 141 -1.94 9.26 -14.34
N ALA A 142 -1.64 8.16 -15.03
CA ALA A 142 -0.33 7.93 -15.63
C ALA A 142 0.03 8.99 -16.69
N LYS A 143 -0.93 9.39 -17.53
CA LYS A 143 -0.73 10.49 -18.50
C LYS A 143 -0.46 11.83 -17.82
N LYS A 144 -1.22 12.12 -16.75
CA LYS A 144 -1.07 13.38 -16.02
C LYS A 144 0.27 13.47 -15.28
N TYR A 145 0.75 12.38 -14.73
CA TYR A 145 1.92 12.34 -13.86
C TYR A 145 3.14 11.62 -14.46
N ALA A 146 3.16 11.42 -15.78
CA ALA A 146 4.28 10.77 -16.45
C ALA A 146 5.62 11.41 -16.11
N GLY A 147 6.55 10.60 -15.59
CA GLY A 147 7.88 11.04 -15.19
C GLY A 147 7.96 11.75 -13.83
N ALA A 148 6.87 11.83 -13.07
CA ALA A 148 6.88 12.30 -11.69
C ALA A 148 7.37 11.17 -10.75
N PRO A 149 8.57 11.30 -10.12
CA PRO A 149 9.17 10.21 -9.36
C PRO A 149 8.45 9.84 -8.06
N HIS A 150 7.57 10.73 -7.55
CA HIS A 150 6.84 10.50 -6.31
C HIS A 150 5.56 9.65 -6.48
N VAL A 151 5.18 9.29 -7.71
CA VAL A 151 3.91 8.59 -7.99
C VAL A 151 4.13 7.10 -8.15
N ILE A 152 3.38 6.34 -7.38
CA ILE A 152 3.31 4.87 -7.36
C ILE A 152 1.87 4.46 -7.68
N PHE A 153 1.68 3.34 -8.37
CA PHE A 153 0.34 2.83 -8.72
C PHE A 153 0.07 1.51 -8.04
N GLU A 154 -1.02 1.42 -7.32
CA GLU A 154 -1.59 0.16 -6.80
C GLU A 154 -2.84 -0.16 -7.62
N ILE A 155 -2.76 -1.24 -8.40
CA ILE A 155 -3.76 -1.49 -9.44
C ILE A 155 -5.04 -2.17 -8.94
N CYS A 156 -5.00 -2.80 -7.77
CA CYS A 156 -6.14 -3.39 -7.07
C CYS A 156 -5.83 -3.53 -5.59
N ASN A 157 -6.74 -3.08 -4.72
CA ASN A 157 -6.57 -3.08 -3.28
C ASN A 157 -6.40 -4.50 -2.72
N GLU A 158 -7.49 -5.22 -2.57
CA GLU A 158 -7.56 -6.52 -1.88
C GLU A 158 -8.34 -7.53 -2.69
N PRO A 159 -7.74 -8.20 -3.68
CA PRO A 159 -8.43 -9.26 -4.40
C PRO A 159 -8.92 -10.36 -3.47
N ASN A 160 -10.25 -10.58 -3.45
CA ASN A 160 -10.89 -11.51 -2.54
C ASN A 160 -12.19 -12.09 -3.10
N GLY A 161 -12.70 -13.13 -2.45
CA GLY A 161 -13.97 -13.75 -2.81
C GLY A 161 -13.88 -14.67 -4.03
N GLU A 162 -15.04 -15.06 -4.53
CA GLU A 162 -15.13 -16.01 -5.64
C GLU A 162 -14.49 -15.44 -6.92
N GLY A 163 -13.65 -16.24 -7.55
CA GLY A 163 -12.97 -15.89 -8.80
C GLY A 163 -11.76 -14.98 -8.67
N ALA A 164 -11.44 -14.46 -7.47
CA ALA A 164 -10.23 -13.66 -7.25
C ALA A 164 -8.97 -14.52 -7.15
N THR A 165 -8.72 -15.32 -8.18
CA THR A 165 -7.55 -16.17 -8.31
C THR A 165 -6.35 -15.43 -8.85
N TRP A 166 -5.14 -16.01 -8.73
CA TRP A 166 -3.95 -15.42 -9.33
C TRP A 166 -4.09 -15.26 -10.86
N GLU A 167 -4.72 -16.23 -11.52
CA GLU A 167 -4.96 -16.16 -12.96
C GLU A 167 -5.85 -14.98 -13.34
N ALA A 168 -6.90 -14.69 -12.59
CA ALA A 168 -7.78 -13.54 -12.80
C ALA A 168 -7.01 -12.23 -12.57
N ILE A 169 -6.26 -12.13 -11.46
CA ILE A 169 -5.41 -10.97 -11.14
C ILE A 169 -4.36 -10.77 -12.25
N SER A 170 -3.72 -11.84 -12.71
CA SER A 170 -2.71 -11.78 -13.77
C SER A 170 -3.30 -11.29 -15.10
N ARG A 171 -4.49 -11.77 -15.51
CA ARG A 171 -5.16 -11.26 -16.71
C ARG A 171 -5.51 -9.77 -16.60
N TYR A 172 -6.01 -9.36 -15.45
CA TYR A 172 -6.29 -7.96 -15.16
C TYR A 172 -5.02 -7.09 -15.20
N ALA A 173 -3.96 -7.51 -14.52
CA ALA A 173 -2.68 -6.81 -14.49
C ALA A 173 -2.07 -6.66 -15.89
N ASN A 174 -2.10 -7.72 -16.70
CA ASN A 174 -1.62 -7.70 -18.10
C ASN A 174 -2.43 -6.75 -19.00
N LYS A 175 -3.68 -6.42 -18.64
CA LYS A 175 -4.50 -5.44 -19.33
C LYS A 175 -4.21 -4.00 -18.86
N VAL A 176 -3.95 -3.80 -17.57
CA VAL A 176 -3.87 -2.48 -16.94
C VAL A 176 -2.45 -1.90 -16.99
N ILE A 177 -1.43 -2.68 -16.62
CA ILE A 177 -0.05 -2.21 -16.50
C ILE A 177 0.48 -1.58 -17.80
N PRO A 178 0.28 -2.18 -19.00
CA PRO A 178 0.72 -1.55 -20.25
C PRO A 178 0.11 -0.17 -20.49
N GLN A 179 -1.11 0.08 -20.01
CA GLN A 179 -1.77 1.38 -20.16
C GLN A 179 -1.21 2.43 -19.17
N ILE A 180 -0.64 2.00 -18.06
CA ILE A 180 0.11 2.87 -17.15
C ILE A 180 1.49 3.18 -17.73
N TYR A 181 2.18 2.20 -18.33
CA TYR A 181 3.54 2.36 -18.83
C TYR A 181 3.61 3.17 -20.13
N ALA A 182 2.61 3.04 -21.02
CA ALA A 182 2.61 3.71 -22.31
C ALA A 182 2.86 5.23 -22.26
N PRO A 183 2.29 6.02 -21.33
CA PRO A 183 2.65 7.43 -21.17
C PRO A 183 4.12 7.66 -20.80
N TYR A 184 4.72 6.82 -19.99
CA TYR A 184 6.14 6.92 -19.60
C TYR A 184 7.05 6.59 -20.78
N ASP A 185 6.73 5.52 -21.53
CA ASP A 185 7.43 5.17 -22.78
C ASP A 185 7.44 6.32 -23.77
N SER A 186 6.29 6.99 -23.92
CA SER A 186 6.12 8.08 -24.91
C SER A 186 7.04 9.28 -24.67
N ILE A 187 7.51 9.47 -23.44
CA ILE A 187 8.44 10.55 -23.03
C ILE A 187 9.83 10.04 -22.67
N GLY A 188 10.10 8.73 -22.82
CA GLY A 188 11.38 8.10 -22.47
C GLY A 188 11.68 8.17 -20.95
N ALA A 189 10.65 8.14 -20.11
CA ALA A 189 10.80 8.13 -18.66
C ALA A 189 10.88 6.70 -18.11
N GLN A 190 11.53 6.52 -16.96
CA GLN A 190 11.50 5.26 -16.21
C GLN A 190 10.04 4.92 -15.85
N HIS A 191 9.66 3.65 -15.99
CA HIS A 191 8.35 3.17 -15.55
C HIS A 191 8.13 3.43 -14.06
N PRO A 192 6.93 3.81 -13.64
CA PRO A 192 6.61 3.99 -12.24
C PRO A 192 6.60 2.64 -11.51
N LEU A 193 6.76 2.66 -10.21
CA LEU A 193 6.53 1.47 -9.38
C LEU A 193 5.07 1.06 -9.46
N ILE A 194 4.83 -0.22 -9.76
CA ILE A 194 3.51 -0.86 -9.70
C ILE A 194 3.45 -1.76 -8.46
N ILE A 195 2.34 -1.66 -7.73
CA ILE A 195 1.96 -2.58 -6.66
C ILE A 195 0.77 -3.40 -7.17
N CYS A 196 0.94 -4.71 -7.21
CA CYS A 196 -0.09 -5.64 -7.69
C CYS A 196 -0.67 -6.41 -6.51
N GLY A 197 -2.00 -6.36 -6.37
CA GLY A 197 -2.73 -7.14 -5.38
C GLY A 197 -2.52 -8.65 -5.53
N THR A 198 -2.69 -9.37 -4.43
CA THR A 198 -2.56 -10.83 -4.38
C THR A 198 -3.85 -11.45 -3.82
N PRO A 199 -4.14 -12.76 -4.06
CA PRO A 199 -5.39 -13.36 -3.60
C PRO A 199 -5.56 -13.32 -2.08
N GLN A 200 -6.81 -13.45 -1.63
CA GLN A 200 -7.20 -13.60 -0.22
C GLN A 200 -6.82 -12.37 0.62
N TRP A 201 -7.31 -11.19 0.21
CA TRP A 201 -7.02 -9.92 0.89
C TRP A 201 -5.50 -9.67 1.03
N ASP A 202 -4.77 -9.89 -0.05
CA ASP A 202 -3.31 -9.72 -0.13
C ASP A 202 -2.50 -10.59 0.84
N GLN A 203 -3.03 -11.74 1.24
CA GLN A 203 -2.37 -12.66 2.16
C GLN A 203 -1.65 -13.81 1.45
N LEU A 204 -2.02 -14.12 0.19
CA LEU A 204 -1.42 -15.22 -0.58
C LEU A 204 -0.40 -14.70 -1.62
N VAL A 205 0.62 -14.03 -1.14
CA VAL A 205 1.62 -13.33 -1.96
C VAL A 205 2.38 -14.27 -2.90
N ASP A 206 2.60 -15.54 -2.51
CA ASP A 206 3.29 -16.53 -3.34
C ASP A 206 2.39 -17.23 -4.37
N ALA A 207 1.14 -16.82 -4.52
CA ALA A 207 0.22 -17.41 -5.49
C ALA A 207 0.77 -17.37 -6.93
N CYS A 208 1.66 -16.44 -7.24
CA CYS A 208 2.38 -16.37 -8.51
C CYS A 208 3.53 -17.39 -8.65
N LEU A 209 3.91 -18.10 -7.59
CA LEU A 209 5.04 -19.05 -7.57
C LEU A 209 4.62 -20.51 -7.44
N VAL A 210 3.34 -20.78 -7.23
CA VAL A 210 2.81 -22.12 -6.99
C VAL A 210 1.53 -22.34 -7.78
N GLU A 211 1.16 -23.60 -8.01
CA GLU A 211 -0.09 -23.96 -8.67
C GLU A 211 -1.22 -24.09 -7.65
N GLY A 212 -2.38 -23.43 -7.91
CA GLY A 212 -3.61 -23.62 -7.15
C GLY A 212 -3.56 -23.10 -5.70
N ARG A 213 -2.78 -22.08 -5.41
CA ARG A 213 -2.70 -21.49 -4.06
C ARG A 213 -4.04 -20.98 -3.55
N TYR A 214 -4.93 -20.57 -4.42
CA TYR A 214 -6.27 -20.14 -4.05
C TYR A 214 -7.29 -21.19 -4.54
N GLN A 215 -7.88 -21.90 -3.58
CA GLN A 215 -9.01 -22.79 -3.84
C GLN A 215 -10.09 -22.54 -2.78
N GLY A 216 -10.99 -21.60 -3.03
CA GLY A 216 -12.07 -21.26 -2.11
C GLY A 216 -11.67 -20.26 -1.02
N ASN A 217 -12.35 -20.34 0.14
CA ASN A 217 -12.20 -19.40 1.26
C ASN A 217 -11.21 -19.86 2.35
N GLU A 218 -10.42 -20.89 2.10
CA GLU A 218 -9.48 -21.44 3.07
C GLU A 218 -8.05 -21.06 2.70
N LEU A 219 -7.36 -20.42 3.65
CA LEU A 219 -5.92 -20.21 3.60
C LEU A 219 -5.22 -21.56 3.80
N ASP A 220 -5.01 -22.29 2.72
CA ASP A 220 -4.22 -23.51 2.75
C ASP A 220 -2.74 -23.15 2.49
N LEU A 221 -1.97 -23.03 3.58
CA LEU A 221 -0.54 -22.71 3.54
C LEU A 221 0.34 -23.97 3.35
N ILE A 222 -0.23 -25.04 2.82
CA ILE A 222 0.53 -26.24 2.48
C ILE A 222 1.53 -25.98 1.35
N ASP A 223 2.55 -26.83 1.28
CA ASP A 223 3.48 -26.83 0.15
C ASP A 223 2.77 -27.30 -1.11
N LEU A 224 2.62 -26.42 -2.06
CA LEU A 224 2.04 -26.69 -3.37
C LEU A 224 3.13 -26.85 -4.44
N PRO A 225 2.83 -27.53 -5.56
CA PRO A 225 3.77 -27.63 -6.67
C PRO A 225 4.23 -26.25 -7.15
N ALA A 226 5.54 -26.10 -7.29
CA ALA A 226 6.12 -24.86 -7.78
C ALA A 226 5.70 -24.59 -9.24
N LYS A 227 5.27 -23.36 -9.51
CA LYS A 227 4.91 -22.91 -10.85
C LYS A 227 5.16 -21.40 -10.95
N ASP A 228 6.17 -21.00 -11.70
CA ASP A 228 6.47 -19.59 -11.89
C ASP A 228 5.46 -18.94 -12.85
N GLN A 229 4.61 -18.11 -12.32
CA GLN A 229 3.57 -17.34 -13.01
C GLN A 229 3.70 -15.85 -12.69
N ARG A 230 4.90 -15.41 -12.33
CA ARG A 230 5.15 -13.99 -12.05
C ARG A 230 4.83 -13.13 -13.29
N LEU A 231 4.33 -11.94 -13.04
CA LEU A 231 4.11 -10.96 -14.09
C LEU A 231 5.46 -10.51 -14.70
N ALA A 232 5.53 -10.46 -16.02
CA ALA A 232 6.74 -10.11 -16.76
C ALA A 232 6.85 -8.60 -17.01
N PHE A 233 6.70 -7.80 -15.95
CA PHE A 233 6.88 -6.35 -15.97
C PHE A 233 8.07 -5.96 -15.12
N ASP A 234 8.78 -4.91 -15.54
CA ASP A 234 9.78 -4.27 -14.72
C ASP A 234 9.10 -3.39 -13.64
N ASN A 235 9.84 -3.04 -12.62
CA ASN A 235 9.44 -2.13 -11.56
C ASN A 235 8.09 -2.50 -10.89
N LEU A 236 7.90 -3.78 -10.59
CA LEU A 236 6.68 -4.35 -10.02
C LEU A 236 6.96 -5.00 -8.67
N MET A 237 6.10 -4.76 -7.68
CA MET A 237 6.06 -5.41 -6.38
C MET A 237 4.68 -6.05 -6.15
N TYR A 238 4.65 -7.08 -5.30
CA TYR A 238 3.43 -7.74 -4.85
C TYR A 238 3.04 -7.20 -3.49
N THR A 239 1.75 -6.92 -3.27
CA THR A 239 1.32 -6.40 -1.98
C THR A 239 1.01 -7.50 -0.98
N PHE A 240 1.19 -7.15 0.29
CA PHE A 240 0.83 -7.93 1.46
C PHE A 240 0.08 -7.06 2.46
N HIS A 241 -1.07 -7.54 2.95
CA HIS A 241 -1.84 -6.87 4.00
C HIS A 241 -1.94 -7.74 5.25
N PHE A 242 -1.89 -7.10 6.42
CA PHE A 242 -2.12 -7.77 7.69
C PHE A 242 -2.70 -6.83 8.75
N TYR A 243 -3.36 -7.44 9.72
CA TYR A 243 -3.84 -6.76 10.92
C TYR A 243 -3.41 -7.56 12.15
N SER A 244 -2.65 -6.96 13.04
CA SER A 244 -2.00 -7.66 14.16
C SER A 244 -3.00 -8.31 15.12
N GLY A 245 -4.21 -7.75 15.26
CA GLY A 245 -5.28 -8.32 16.05
C GLY A 245 -5.88 -9.60 15.46
N SER A 246 -5.97 -9.68 14.12
CA SER A 246 -6.54 -10.83 13.40
C SER A 246 -5.50 -11.86 12.98
N HIS A 247 -4.33 -11.40 12.49
CA HIS A 247 -3.29 -12.23 11.90
C HIS A 247 -2.14 -12.39 12.88
N ASN A 248 -2.10 -13.51 13.57
CA ASN A 248 -1.07 -13.77 14.57
C ASN A 248 0.10 -14.56 14.00
N GLU A 249 1.21 -14.54 14.74
CA GLU A 249 2.45 -15.20 14.38
C GLU A 249 2.43 -16.72 14.58
N GLY A 250 1.39 -17.28 15.15
CA GLY A 250 1.23 -18.71 15.31
C GLY A 250 0.52 -19.16 16.55
N GLY A 251 0.08 -20.36 16.48
CA GLY A 251 -0.73 -21.07 17.43
C GLY A 251 -2.17 -21.21 16.94
N PRO A 252 -2.73 -22.42 17.04
CA PRO A 252 -4.09 -22.65 16.62
C PRO A 252 -5.03 -21.82 17.49
N LYS A 253 -5.82 -20.93 16.87
CA LYS A 253 -7.11 -20.58 17.49
C LYS A 253 -7.86 -21.91 17.59
N LYS A 254 -8.49 -22.19 18.73
CA LYS A 254 -9.26 -23.40 18.97
C LYS A 254 -10.18 -23.69 17.77
N GLY A 255 -9.87 -24.74 17.01
CA GLY A 255 -10.60 -25.13 15.80
C GLY A 255 -10.02 -24.66 14.45
N ILE A 256 -8.89 -23.96 14.43
CA ILE A 256 -8.17 -23.59 13.20
C ILE A 256 -6.87 -24.40 13.15
N PRO A 257 -6.60 -25.11 12.04
CA PRO A 257 -5.40 -25.92 11.90
C PRO A 257 -4.08 -25.12 12.02
N ASP A 258 -3.00 -25.81 12.43
CA ASP A 258 -1.66 -25.25 12.66
C ASP A 258 -1.01 -24.57 11.43
N TYR A 259 -1.49 -24.86 10.24
CA TYR A 259 -0.98 -24.27 9.01
C TYR A 259 -1.35 -22.78 8.83
N TYR A 260 -2.25 -22.26 9.65
CA TYR A 260 -2.67 -20.85 9.63
C TYR A 260 -1.66 -19.94 10.32
N ASN A 261 -0.40 -20.08 9.94
CA ASN A 261 0.65 -19.21 10.47
C ASN A 261 1.13 -18.24 9.40
N LEU A 262 0.36 -17.19 9.20
CA LEU A 262 0.65 -16.16 8.20
C LEU A 262 2.03 -15.52 8.41
N TYR A 263 2.48 -15.36 9.65
CA TYR A 263 3.79 -14.80 9.96
C TYR A 263 4.93 -15.69 9.44
N LYS A 264 4.89 -17.01 9.71
CA LYS A 264 5.90 -17.95 9.21
C LYS A 264 5.92 -18.02 7.68
N TYR A 265 4.75 -17.99 7.09
CA TYR A 265 4.57 -17.98 5.66
C TYR A 265 5.22 -16.74 5.05
N MET A 266 4.88 -15.54 5.53
CA MET A 266 5.44 -14.30 5.04
C MET A 266 6.95 -14.19 5.26
N TYR A 267 7.47 -14.68 6.38
CA TYR A 267 8.91 -14.73 6.62
C TYR A 267 9.67 -15.40 5.45
N LYS A 268 9.12 -16.51 4.92
CA LYS A 268 9.71 -17.25 3.79
C LYS A 268 9.46 -16.55 2.44
N VAL A 269 8.27 -15.98 2.24
CA VAL A 269 7.90 -15.28 1.01
C VAL A 269 8.79 -14.08 0.75
N LEU A 270 9.16 -13.35 1.80
CA LEU A 270 10.08 -12.21 1.73
C LEU A 270 11.51 -12.57 1.28
N GLY A 271 11.84 -13.85 1.15
CA GLY A 271 13.06 -14.35 0.49
C GLY A 271 12.87 -14.73 -0.98
N LYS A 272 11.67 -14.57 -1.56
CA LYS A 272 11.33 -15.08 -2.89
C LYS A 272 10.79 -14.00 -3.84
N LEU A 273 10.10 -13.01 -3.34
CA LEU A 273 9.39 -11.97 -4.10
C LEU A 273 9.66 -10.58 -3.56
N PRO A 274 9.70 -9.54 -4.43
CA PRO A 274 9.68 -8.16 -3.97
C PRO A 274 8.27 -7.83 -3.45
N VAL A 275 8.18 -7.43 -2.18
CA VAL A 275 6.91 -7.19 -1.49
C VAL A 275 6.82 -5.76 -0.98
N PHE A 276 5.62 -5.18 -1.09
CA PHE A 276 5.22 -3.93 -0.45
C PHE A 276 4.04 -4.21 0.49
N CYS A 277 4.06 -3.71 1.71
CA CYS A 277 2.92 -3.80 2.63
C CYS A 277 2.10 -2.51 2.51
N SER A 278 1.22 -2.45 1.50
CA SER A 278 0.48 -1.23 1.20
C SER A 278 -0.62 -0.92 2.22
N GLU A 279 -0.98 -1.90 3.06
CA GLU A 279 -1.90 -1.70 4.18
C GLU A 279 -1.59 -2.63 5.35
N PHE A 280 -1.58 -2.09 6.57
CA PHE A 280 -1.59 -2.89 7.80
C PHE A 280 -2.26 -2.13 8.95
N GLY A 281 -2.77 -2.86 9.93
CA GLY A 281 -3.37 -2.30 11.14
C GLY A 281 -2.91 -2.98 12.45
N LEU A 282 -3.09 -2.26 13.58
CA LEU A 282 -2.78 -2.74 14.92
C LEU A 282 -3.93 -3.54 15.54
N THR A 283 -5.10 -3.44 14.95
CA THR A 283 -6.39 -3.94 15.44
C THR A 283 -6.77 -5.25 14.76
N ASN A 284 -8.02 -5.65 14.91
CA ASN A 284 -8.63 -6.64 14.01
C ASN A 284 -8.80 -6.06 12.60
N ALA A 285 -9.02 -6.93 11.62
CA ALA A 285 -9.20 -6.53 10.22
C ALA A 285 -10.48 -5.72 9.95
N ASP A 286 -11.42 -5.69 10.90
CA ASP A 286 -12.62 -4.84 10.86
C ASP A 286 -12.36 -3.39 11.34
N GLY A 287 -11.13 -3.08 11.76
CA GLY A 287 -10.72 -1.78 12.28
C GLY A 287 -10.95 -1.60 13.79
N ASP A 288 -11.60 -2.55 14.43
CA ASP A 288 -11.95 -2.53 15.85
C ASP A 288 -11.14 -3.54 16.68
N GLY A 289 -11.46 -3.64 17.95
CA GLY A 289 -10.75 -4.49 18.92
C GLY A 289 -9.58 -3.80 19.57
N SER A 290 -8.87 -4.53 20.42
CA SER A 290 -7.70 -3.99 21.09
C SER A 290 -6.51 -3.88 20.15
N ILE A 291 -5.77 -2.79 20.25
CA ILE A 291 -4.44 -2.71 19.63
C ILE A 291 -3.49 -3.71 20.30
N ASP A 292 -2.60 -4.30 19.49
CA ASP A 292 -1.58 -5.24 19.99
C ASP A 292 -0.17 -4.76 19.58
N PRO A 293 0.44 -3.83 20.35
CA PRO A 293 1.75 -3.30 20.03
C PRO A 293 2.86 -4.36 19.98
N ASP A 294 2.85 -5.34 20.88
CA ASP A 294 3.90 -6.37 20.97
C ASP A 294 3.86 -7.30 19.73
N ARG A 295 2.67 -7.61 19.23
CA ARG A 295 2.52 -8.38 17.99
C ARG A 295 2.83 -7.53 16.77
N THR A 296 2.43 -6.26 16.80
CA THR A 296 2.76 -5.31 15.72
C THR A 296 4.26 -5.12 15.61
N ASP A 297 4.98 -5.01 16.73
CA ASP A 297 6.46 -4.95 16.73
C ASP A 297 7.09 -6.14 15.99
N LYS A 298 6.59 -7.37 16.21
CA LYS A 298 7.10 -8.55 15.50
C LYS A 298 6.90 -8.46 14.00
N TRP A 299 5.72 -8.04 13.56
CA TRP A 299 5.43 -7.82 12.15
C TRP A 299 6.34 -6.75 11.55
N LEU A 300 6.45 -5.59 12.19
CA LEU A 300 7.25 -4.48 11.68
C LEU A 300 8.76 -4.78 11.69
N LEU A 301 9.26 -5.53 12.66
CA LEU A 301 10.65 -6.00 12.66
C LEU A 301 10.90 -6.95 11.48
N MET A 302 9.96 -7.85 11.17
CA MET A 302 10.04 -8.68 9.98
C MET A 302 10.08 -7.82 8.71
N LEU A 303 9.24 -6.80 8.59
CA LEU A 303 9.26 -5.87 7.46
C LEU A 303 10.54 -5.02 7.41
N SER A 304 11.20 -4.80 8.54
CA SER A 304 12.46 -4.04 8.62
C SER A 304 13.72 -4.86 8.32
N GLY A 305 13.56 -6.09 7.83
CA GLY A 305 14.67 -6.96 7.38
C GLY A 305 14.94 -8.20 8.25
N GLU A 306 14.19 -8.41 9.33
CA GLU A 306 14.25 -9.64 10.12
C GLU A 306 13.48 -10.81 9.46
N ASN A 307 13.79 -11.07 8.18
CA ASN A 307 13.14 -12.06 7.33
C ASN A 307 14.16 -12.85 6.50
N ALA A 308 13.69 -13.90 5.80
CA ALA A 308 14.56 -14.80 5.04
C ALA A 308 15.38 -14.11 3.93
N GLY A 309 14.81 -13.09 3.30
CA GLY A 309 15.47 -12.31 2.24
C GLY A 309 16.23 -11.10 2.74
N LYS A 310 16.19 -10.80 4.04
CA LYS A 310 16.67 -9.55 4.61
C LYS A 310 16.11 -8.32 3.89
N GLN A 311 14.90 -8.46 3.34
CA GLN A 311 14.21 -7.45 2.57
C GLN A 311 13.66 -6.37 3.52
N LYS A 312 13.97 -5.11 3.25
CA LYS A 312 13.28 -3.97 3.86
C LYS A 312 12.00 -3.71 3.08
N VAL A 313 10.88 -3.98 3.70
CA VAL A 313 9.56 -3.83 3.11
C VAL A 313 8.96 -2.50 3.51
N SER A 314 8.62 -1.67 2.53
CA SER A 314 7.88 -0.42 2.74
C SER A 314 6.46 -0.70 3.19
N PHE A 315 5.86 0.19 3.98
CA PHE A 315 4.53 -0.06 4.55
C PHE A 315 3.69 1.21 4.75
N CYS A 316 2.36 1.05 4.69
CA CYS A 316 1.38 2.07 5.02
C CYS A 316 0.41 1.57 6.10
N ASN A 317 0.21 2.35 7.16
CA ASN A 317 -0.72 2.01 8.24
C ASN A 317 -2.15 2.44 7.87
N TRP A 318 -3.11 1.58 8.10
CA TRP A 318 -4.53 1.88 8.06
C TRP A 318 -5.00 2.39 9.41
N SER A 319 -5.49 3.63 9.55
CA SER A 319 -5.57 4.65 8.55
C SER A 319 -5.43 6.06 9.16
N TYR A 320 -4.97 7.03 8.39
CA TYR A 320 -5.02 8.43 8.80
C TYR A 320 -6.44 8.96 8.65
N SER A 321 -7.20 8.84 9.69
CA SER A 321 -8.58 9.29 9.81
C SER A 321 -8.91 9.61 11.26
N ASP A 322 -10.07 10.21 11.49
CA ASP A 322 -10.69 10.43 12.80
C ASP A 322 -12.03 9.69 12.92
N LYS A 323 -12.17 8.60 12.17
CA LYS A 323 -13.31 7.69 12.29
C LYS A 323 -13.37 7.15 13.73
N ASP A 324 -14.56 6.96 14.25
CA ASP A 324 -14.76 6.36 15.59
C ASP A 324 -14.54 4.84 15.52
N GLU A 325 -13.25 4.48 15.38
CA GLU A 325 -12.77 3.09 15.39
C GLU A 325 -11.33 3.03 15.92
N GLN A 326 -10.89 1.87 16.37
CA GLN A 326 -9.58 1.70 17.03
C GLN A 326 -8.39 1.81 16.05
N SER A 327 -8.61 1.55 14.76
CA SER A 327 -7.57 1.67 13.71
C SER A 327 -7.27 3.12 13.32
N ALA A 328 -8.18 4.05 13.59
CA ALA A 328 -8.01 5.46 13.25
C ALA A 328 -6.81 6.09 13.98
N ALA A 329 -5.99 6.84 13.26
CA ALA A 329 -4.81 7.49 13.84
C ALA A 329 -5.14 8.69 14.74
N LEU A 330 -6.27 9.33 14.53
CA LEU A 330 -6.73 10.49 15.30
C LEU A 330 -7.96 10.15 16.14
N GLN A 331 -8.09 10.87 17.26
CA GLN A 331 -9.32 10.82 18.05
C GLN A 331 -10.51 11.34 17.22
N PRO A 332 -11.74 10.85 17.46
CA PRO A 332 -12.93 11.30 16.75
C PRO A 332 -13.09 12.84 16.72
N PHE A 333 -13.58 13.36 15.60
CA PHE A 333 -13.81 14.78 15.32
C PHE A 333 -12.54 15.65 15.25
N SER A 334 -11.34 15.07 15.27
CA SER A 334 -10.09 15.83 15.24
C SER A 334 -9.91 16.58 13.92
N CYS A 335 -10.22 15.95 12.79
CA CYS A 335 -10.04 16.53 11.46
C CYS A 335 -10.89 17.78 11.26
N LYS A 336 -12.17 17.73 11.63
CA LYS A 336 -13.10 18.84 11.55
C LYS A 336 -12.65 20.07 12.35
N HIS A 337 -11.85 19.87 13.40
CA HIS A 337 -11.36 20.93 14.28
C HIS A 337 -9.90 21.29 14.05
N GLY A 338 -9.25 20.78 13.01
CA GLY A 338 -7.84 21.04 12.71
C GLY A 338 -6.87 20.51 13.78
N LYS A 339 -7.24 19.46 14.51
CA LYS A 339 -6.44 18.89 15.61
C LYS A 339 -5.58 17.74 15.09
N TRP A 340 -4.68 18.00 14.18
CA TRP A 340 -3.85 17.02 13.46
C TRP A 340 -2.87 16.22 14.33
N ASN A 341 -2.67 16.60 15.58
CA ASN A 341 -1.81 15.92 16.55
C ASN A 341 -2.57 15.26 17.70
N ASN A 342 -3.92 15.23 17.64
CA ASN A 342 -4.76 14.58 18.63
C ASN A 342 -4.83 13.07 18.36
N ALA A 343 -3.70 12.39 18.57
CA ALA A 343 -3.56 10.98 18.26
C ALA A 343 -4.48 10.08 19.11
N SER A 344 -4.99 9.03 18.49
CA SER A 344 -5.52 7.86 19.19
C SER A 344 -4.38 7.02 19.78
N PRO A 345 -4.66 5.98 20.58
CA PRO A 345 -3.63 5.03 21.01
C PRO A 345 -2.90 4.35 19.83
N SER A 346 -3.63 4.00 18.78
CA SER A 346 -3.05 3.47 17.53
C SER A 346 -2.14 4.49 16.87
N GLY A 347 -2.63 5.72 16.68
CA GLY A 347 -1.84 6.79 16.08
C GLY A 347 -0.60 7.16 16.88
N ASP A 348 -0.67 7.19 18.22
CA ASP A 348 0.49 7.49 19.05
C ASP A 348 1.60 6.43 18.90
N TYR A 349 1.24 5.15 18.85
CA TYR A 349 2.19 4.08 18.57
C TYR A 349 2.83 4.24 17.19
N ILE A 350 2.01 4.41 16.15
CA ILE A 350 2.48 4.52 14.75
C ILE A 350 3.35 5.75 14.54
N ARG A 351 3.03 6.89 15.13
CA ARG A 351 3.87 8.10 15.05
C ARG A 351 5.29 7.84 15.57
N ARG A 352 5.41 7.08 16.66
CA ARG A 352 6.73 6.68 17.19
C ARG A 352 7.45 5.73 16.24
N VAL A 353 6.74 4.77 15.63
CA VAL A 353 7.30 3.88 14.61
C VAL A 353 7.86 4.68 13.42
N PHE A 354 7.09 5.62 12.88
CA PHE A 354 7.57 6.43 11.75
C PHE A 354 8.81 7.26 12.11
N ASN A 355 8.86 7.81 13.33
CA ASN A 355 10.05 8.54 13.77
C ASN A 355 11.29 7.64 13.88
N VAL A 356 11.14 6.39 14.31
CA VAL A 356 12.24 5.42 14.32
C VAL A 356 12.66 5.04 12.89
N VAL A 357 11.72 4.68 12.03
CA VAL A 357 12.00 4.15 10.68
C VAL A 357 12.52 5.24 9.75
N ASN A 358 11.88 6.41 9.74
CA ASN A 358 12.17 7.46 8.76
C ASN A 358 13.24 8.46 9.22
N ASN A 359 13.40 8.66 10.54
CA ASN A 359 14.38 9.60 11.10
C ASN A 359 15.54 8.92 11.82
N GLY A 360 15.54 7.60 11.94
CA GLY A 360 16.56 6.86 12.68
C GLY A 360 16.56 7.14 14.19
N ALA A 361 15.44 7.60 14.74
CA ALA A 361 15.31 7.84 16.18
C ALA A 361 15.44 6.53 16.96
N ILE A 362 15.87 6.62 18.22
CA ILE A 362 15.90 5.48 19.13
C ILE A 362 14.70 5.62 20.08
N ASP A 363 13.78 4.66 20.02
CA ASP A 363 12.65 4.59 20.94
C ASP A 363 12.49 3.15 21.44
N SER A 364 12.74 2.92 22.73
CA SER A 364 12.65 1.61 23.37
C SER A 364 11.21 1.13 23.59
N THR A 365 10.20 1.93 23.21
CA THR A 365 8.78 1.60 23.41
C THR A 365 8.13 1.03 22.15
N VAL A 366 8.79 1.10 21.01
CA VAL A 366 8.33 0.53 19.72
C VAL A 366 9.46 -0.25 19.06
N LEU A 367 9.10 -1.17 18.17
CA LEU A 367 10.02 -2.06 17.45
C LEU A 367 10.95 -2.82 18.42
N LYS A 368 10.40 -3.24 19.54
CA LYS A 368 11.16 -4.01 20.54
C LYS A 368 11.52 -5.38 19.99
N PRO A 369 12.80 -5.80 20.11
CA PRO A 369 13.21 -7.17 19.81
C PRO A 369 12.61 -8.12 20.86
N THR A 370 11.34 -8.43 20.75
CA THR A 370 10.70 -9.50 21.50
C THR A 370 11.03 -10.84 20.85
N ASN A 371 10.90 -11.96 21.56
CA ASN A 371 11.22 -13.30 21.06
C ASN A 371 10.67 -13.53 19.65
N LEU A 372 11.42 -13.04 18.66
CA LEU A 372 11.09 -13.20 17.24
C LEU A 372 11.05 -14.68 16.95
N TYR A 373 9.94 -15.13 16.40
CA TYR A 373 9.87 -16.48 15.88
C TYR A 373 10.87 -16.57 14.71
N LYS A 374 11.97 -17.27 14.96
CA LYS A 374 12.87 -17.71 13.89
C LYS A 374 12.44 -19.13 13.52
N PRO A 375 11.89 -19.37 12.31
CA PRO A 375 11.52 -20.69 11.87
C PRO A 375 12.71 -21.63 11.80
#